data_4dc228cee754f91951dec4bfcc22e303
#
_entry.id   4dc228cee754f91951dec4bfcc22e303
#
_cell.length_a   1.000
_cell.length_b   1.000
_cell.length_c   1.000
_cell.angle_alpha   90.00
_cell.angle_beta   90.00
_cell.angle_gamma   90.00
#
_symmetry.space_group_name_H-M   'P 1'
#
loop_
_entity.id
_entity.type
_entity.pdbx_description
1 polymer ?
#
loop_
_entity_poly.entity_id
_entity_poly.type
_entity_poly.pdbx_seq_one_letter_code
_entity_poly.pdbx_strand_id
1 'polypeptide(L)'
;PDSLAVLASLSGKSASFFQPRSMKLASISGQGGNLLDKAMLVHFPAPNSFTGEDCAEIHCHGSAASIKEILSDLSGRKYLRAAEPGEFTRRAFDNDKMDLTQVEGLGDLINAQTQRQLEFSLRQVSGVASKKVSVWRAELVKIAAFVEAFIDFPDEDLPDDLWKQSAERLTSLKEEFLVQLANVGKAKKIEEGVRIVLVGPPNAGKSSL
;
A
#
# COMPACT_ATOMS: atom_id res chain seq x y z
N PRO A 1 19.27 7.80 0.55
CA PRO A 1 19.70 9.10 1.07
C PRO A 1 19.21 9.23 2.51
N ASP A 2 20.06 9.80 3.33
CA ASP A 2 19.79 10.00 4.74
C ASP A 2 18.75 11.11 4.91
N SER A 3 17.48 10.75 5.10
CA SER A 3 16.37 11.69 5.26
C SER A 3 16.55 12.60 6.48
N LEU A 4 17.22 12.11 7.52
CA LEU A 4 17.55 12.87 8.73
C LEU A 4 18.57 13.99 8.42
N ALA A 5 19.59 13.71 7.61
CA ALA A 5 20.55 14.73 7.19
C ALA A 5 19.90 15.84 6.37
N VAL A 6 18.90 15.50 5.55
CA VAL A 6 18.11 16.48 4.81
C VAL A 6 17.32 17.39 5.75
N LEU A 7 16.62 16.83 6.76
CA LEU A 7 15.91 17.64 7.77
C LEU A 7 16.85 18.53 8.56
N ALA A 8 18.01 17.99 8.97
CA ALA A 8 19.03 18.77 9.69
C ALA A 8 19.55 19.94 8.84
N SER A 9 19.83 19.68 7.56
CA SER A 9 20.31 20.71 6.63
C SER A 9 19.28 21.80 6.36
N LEU A 10 18.00 21.43 6.18
CA LEU A 10 16.91 22.39 5.94
C LEU A 10 16.66 23.29 7.15
N SER A 11 16.72 22.73 8.36
CA SER A 11 16.34 23.44 9.59
C SER A 11 17.51 24.10 10.32
N GLY A 12 18.75 23.78 9.95
CA GLY A 12 19.93 24.20 10.71
C GLY A 12 20.01 23.58 12.11
N LYS A 13 19.25 22.51 12.39
CA LYS A 13 19.23 21.81 13.68
C LYS A 13 20.10 20.55 13.62
N SER A 14 20.61 20.13 14.79
CA SER A 14 21.33 18.85 14.90
C SER A 14 20.41 17.65 14.68
N ALA A 15 20.96 16.51 14.25
CA ALA A 15 20.21 15.28 14.11
C ALA A 15 19.49 14.86 15.42
N SER A 16 20.09 15.12 16.58
CA SER A 16 19.51 14.82 17.90
C SER A 16 18.23 15.64 18.23
N PHE A 17 17.96 16.70 17.50
CA PHE A 17 16.71 17.46 17.62
C PHE A 17 15.50 16.65 17.11
N PHE A 18 15.70 15.76 16.16
CA PHE A 18 14.65 14.96 15.52
C PHE A 18 14.51 13.60 16.18
N GLN A 19 13.71 13.52 17.23
CA GLN A 19 13.33 12.25 17.80
C GLN A 19 12.43 11.48 16.83
N PRO A 20 12.58 10.15 16.69
CA PRO A 20 11.73 9.35 15.82
C PRO A 20 10.23 9.59 16.06
N ARG A 21 9.47 9.81 14.96
CA ARG A 21 8.01 10.02 14.98
C ARG A 21 7.54 11.16 15.86
N SER A 22 8.43 12.12 16.17
CA SER A 22 8.09 13.32 16.94
C SER A 22 8.05 14.53 16.01
N MET A 23 6.92 15.21 16.00
CA MET A 23 6.72 16.43 15.24
C MET A 23 7.47 17.59 15.87
N LYS A 24 8.26 18.29 15.09
CA LYS A 24 9.05 19.45 15.54
C LYS A 24 8.81 20.65 14.64
N LEU A 25 8.41 21.78 15.23
CA LEU A 25 8.28 23.03 14.51
C LEU A 25 9.67 23.65 14.31
N ALA A 26 10.03 23.96 13.07
CA ALA A 26 11.27 24.63 12.74
C ALA A 26 11.11 25.56 11.53
N SER A 27 11.91 26.61 11.47
CA SER A 27 12.10 27.36 10.24
C SER A 27 12.98 26.54 9.31
N ILE A 28 12.60 26.44 8.04
CA ILE A 28 13.38 25.76 6.99
C ILE A 28 13.93 26.79 6.01
N SER A 29 15.19 26.63 5.65
CA SER A 29 15.91 27.52 4.75
C SER A 29 16.50 26.74 3.58
N GLY A 30 16.53 27.39 2.43
CA GLY A 30 17.17 26.86 1.23
C GLY A 30 18.69 26.91 1.29
N GLN A 31 19.36 26.32 0.30
CA GLN A 31 20.82 26.31 0.18
C GLN A 31 21.43 27.72 0.12
N GLY A 32 20.68 28.71 -0.37
CA GLY A 32 21.05 30.12 -0.39
C GLY A 32 20.85 30.85 0.95
N GLY A 33 20.38 30.18 2.01
CA GLY A 33 20.10 30.78 3.31
C GLY A 33 18.76 31.53 3.40
N ASN A 34 18.00 31.63 2.30
CA ASN A 34 16.68 32.24 2.28
C ASN A 34 15.67 31.39 3.06
N LEU A 35 14.82 32.04 3.84
CA LEU A 35 13.72 31.37 4.54
C LEU A 35 12.71 30.84 3.52
N LEU A 36 12.43 29.53 3.54
CA LEU A 36 11.44 28.88 2.69
C LEU A 36 10.09 28.81 3.37
N ASP A 37 10.04 28.37 4.64
CA ASP A 37 8.82 28.28 5.43
C ASP A 37 9.13 28.06 6.91
N LYS A 38 8.08 28.08 7.73
CA LYS A 38 8.09 27.59 9.12
C LYS A 38 7.20 26.36 9.18
N ALA A 39 7.82 25.17 9.14
CA ALA A 39 7.15 23.90 8.90
C ALA A 39 7.25 22.95 10.10
N MET A 40 6.32 21.99 10.17
CA MET A 40 6.44 20.85 11.09
C MET A 40 7.24 19.76 10.39
N LEU A 41 8.26 19.25 11.05
CA LEU A 41 9.18 18.25 10.53
C LEU A 41 9.08 16.96 11.34
N VAL A 42 9.02 15.82 10.65
CA VAL A 42 8.96 14.50 11.27
C VAL A 42 9.96 13.57 10.60
N HIS A 43 10.67 12.77 11.39
CA HIS A 43 11.54 11.72 10.92
C HIS A 43 10.98 10.33 11.27
N PHE A 44 10.96 9.44 10.29
CA PHE A 44 10.55 8.04 10.42
C PHE A 44 11.73 7.15 10.05
N PRO A 45 12.51 6.66 11.05
CA PRO A 45 13.63 5.78 10.77
C PRO A 45 13.16 4.40 10.28
N ALA A 46 13.97 3.79 9.42
CA ALA A 46 13.80 2.40 9.01
C ALA A 46 13.85 1.46 10.22
N PRO A 47 13.16 0.31 10.18
CA PRO A 47 12.20 -0.11 9.15
C PRO A 47 10.78 0.41 9.39
N ASN A 48 10.59 1.31 10.35
CA ASN A 48 9.29 1.73 10.87
C ASN A 48 8.76 3.00 10.17
N SER A 49 8.80 3.02 8.86
CA SER A 49 8.26 4.05 7.96
C SER A 49 7.26 3.44 6.98
N PHE A 50 6.64 4.27 6.14
CA PHE A 50 5.74 3.80 5.08
C PHE A 50 6.47 2.93 4.06
N THR A 51 7.66 3.34 3.62
CA THR A 51 8.44 2.60 2.61
C THR A 51 9.33 1.50 3.20
N GLY A 52 9.47 1.42 4.53
CA GLY A 52 10.45 0.56 5.19
C GLY A 52 11.88 1.14 5.20
N GLU A 53 12.12 2.25 4.52
CA GLU A 53 13.38 3.00 4.51
C GLU A 53 13.29 4.24 5.41
N ASP A 54 14.40 4.94 5.63
CA ASP A 54 14.38 6.23 6.32
C ASP A 54 13.53 7.24 5.55
N CYS A 55 12.47 7.75 6.17
CA CYS A 55 11.58 8.74 5.61
C CYS A 55 11.55 10.02 6.45
N ALA A 56 11.28 11.14 5.81
CA ALA A 56 10.99 12.40 6.46
C ALA A 56 9.77 13.05 5.85
N GLU A 57 9.01 13.75 6.69
CA GLU A 57 7.88 14.55 6.25
C GLU A 57 8.10 16.02 6.60
N ILE A 58 7.71 16.90 5.69
CA ILE A 58 7.73 18.35 5.83
C ILE A 58 6.29 18.84 5.66
N HIS A 59 5.65 19.19 6.76
CA HIS A 59 4.30 19.75 6.76
C HIS A 59 4.41 21.28 6.70
N CYS A 60 4.40 21.81 5.49
CA CYS A 60 4.52 23.24 5.19
C CYS A 60 3.16 23.90 5.00
N HIS A 61 3.15 25.23 4.89
CA HIS A 61 1.94 25.97 4.51
C HIS A 61 1.51 25.58 3.08
N GLY A 62 0.19 25.50 2.83
CA GLY A 62 -0.41 25.05 1.56
C GLY A 62 -0.31 26.06 0.40
N SER A 63 0.58 27.03 0.46
CA SER A 63 0.83 27.96 -0.63
C SER A 63 1.57 27.27 -1.79
N ALA A 64 1.06 27.42 -3.00
CA ALA A 64 1.71 26.88 -4.19
C ALA A 64 3.16 27.39 -4.35
N ALA A 65 3.44 28.63 -3.94
CA ALA A 65 4.77 29.21 -3.97
C ALA A 65 5.71 28.52 -2.97
N SER A 66 5.30 28.35 -1.70
CA SER A 66 6.10 27.63 -0.69
C SER A 66 6.42 26.21 -1.12
N ILE A 67 5.42 25.47 -1.62
CA ILE A 67 5.60 24.09 -2.08
C ILE A 67 6.61 24.04 -3.23
N LYS A 68 6.46 24.94 -4.23
CA LYS A 68 7.37 25.02 -5.38
C LYS A 68 8.80 25.32 -4.96
N GLU A 69 9.01 26.29 -4.08
CA GLU A 69 10.34 26.66 -3.61
C GLU A 69 11.00 25.54 -2.81
N ILE A 70 10.27 24.87 -1.92
CA ILE A 70 10.77 23.72 -1.15
C ILE A 70 11.17 22.58 -2.10
N LEU A 71 10.31 22.23 -3.06
CA LEU A 71 10.61 21.18 -4.03
C LEU A 71 11.80 21.54 -4.94
N SER A 72 11.91 22.80 -5.34
CA SER A 72 13.04 23.30 -6.13
C SER A 72 14.35 23.19 -5.36
N ASP A 73 14.38 23.61 -4.09
CA ASP A 73 15.56 23.50 -3.23
C ASP A 73 15.97 22.03 -3.02
N LEU A 74 14.99 21.17 -2.73
CA LEU A 74 15.24 19.74 -2.55
C LEU A 74 15.80 19.09 -3.83
N SER A 75 15.23 19.39 -4.99
CA SER A 75 15.67 18.85 -6.28
C SER A 75 17.06 19.38 -6.69
N GLY A 76 17.46 20.55 -6.21
CA GLY A 76 18.80 21.10 -6.41
C GLY A 76 19.88 20.49 -5.51
N ARG A 77 19.49 19.68 -4.52
CA ARG A 77 20.45 19.02 -3.61
C ARG A 77 21.03 17.76 -4.25
N LYS A 78 22.32 17.56 -4.05
CA LYS A 78 23.02 16.36 -4.53
C LYS A 78 22.35 15.11 -3.93
N TYR A 79 22.09 14.12 -4.78
CA TYR A 79 21.44 12.84 -4.43
C TYR A 79 19.93 12.87 -4.16
N LEU A 80 19.26 14.00 -4.33
CA LEU A 80 17.81 14.08 -4.28
C LEU A 80 17.23 14.27 -5.68
N ARG A 81 16.10 13.67 -5.92
CA ARG A 81 15.28 13.86 -7.12
C ARG A 81 13.79 13.79 -6.76
N ALA A 82 12.95 14.29 -7.62
CA ALA A 82 11.52 14.02 -7.49
C ALA A 82 11.24 12.53 -7.64
N ALA A 83 10.35 12.01 -6.81
CA ALA A 83 9.86 10.65 -6.92
C ALA A 83 8.95 10.49 -8.14
N GLU A 84 9.01 9.34 -8.79
CA GLU A 84 8.08 8.96 -9.84
C GLU A 84 6.70 8.65 -9.25
N PRO A 85 5.61 8.78 -10.05
CA PRO A 85 4.29 8.35 -9.61
C PRO A 85 4.29 6.89 -9.13
N GLY A 86 3.77 6.66 -7.90
CA GLY A 86 3.73 5.33 -7.29
C GLY A 86 5.06 4.84 -6.67
N GLU A 87 6.15 5.59 -6.75
CA GLU A 87 7.46 5.16 -6.26
C GLU A 87 7.48 4.84 -4.76
N PHE A 88 6.78 5.62 -3.92
CA PHE A 88 6.67 5.34 -2.49
C PHE A 88 6.00 3.98 -2.22
N THR A 89 4.91 3.71 -2.92
CA THR A 89 4.17 2.45 -2.79
C THR A 89 4.99 1.27 -3.32
N ARG A 90 5.72 1.45 -4.43
CA ARG A 90 6.62 0.44 -4.95
C ARG A 90 7.72 0.10 -3.95
N ARG A 91 8.36 1.10 -3.34
CA ARG A 91 9.38 0.87 -2.30
C ARG A 91 8.80 0.15 -1.08
N ALA A 92 7.55 0.49 -0.68
CA ALA A 92 6.86 -0.23 0.38
C ALA A 92 6.64 -1.70 0.03
N PHE A 93 6.28 -2.01 -1.22
CA PHE A 93 6.17 -3.37 -1.73
C PHE A 93 7.52 -4.09 -1.76
N ASP A 94 8.56 -3.48 -2.32
CA ASP A 94 9.91 -4.04 -2.44
C ASP A 94 10.55 -4.33 -1.05
N ASN A 95 10.11 -3.63 0.00
CA ASN A 95 10.55 -3.79 1.39
C ASN A 95 9.55 -4.59 2.26
N ASP A 96 8.67 -5.37 1.68
CA ASP A 96 7.69 -6.23 2.37
C ASP A 96 6.77 -5.48 3.37
N LYS A 97 6.57 -4.17 3.17
CA LYS A 97 5.64 -3.37 3.99
C LYS A 97 4.20 -3.52 3.52
N MET A 98 4.02 -3.81 2.25
CA MET A 98 2.74 -4.04 1.59
C MET A 98 2.89 -5.20 0.60
N ASP A 99 1.87 -6.01 0.46
CA ASP A 99 1.76 -6.96 -0.63
C ASP A 99 1.00 -6.35 -1.83
N LEU A 100 0.96 -7.08 -2.96
CA LEU A 100 0.36 -6.58 -4.19
C LEU A 100 -1.12 -6.21 -4.02
N THR A 101 -1.90 -6.99 -3.27
CA THR A 101 -3.32 -6.71 -3.05
C THR A 101 -3.53 -5.46 -2.19
N GLN A 102 -2.63 -5.19 -1.25
CA GLN A 102 -2.64 -3.96 -0.45
C GLN A 102 -2.24 -2.74 -1.29
N VAL A 103 -1.29 -2.90 -2.21
CA VAL A 103 -0.89 -1.84 -3.17
C VAL A 103 -2.07 -1.46 -4.08
N GLU A 104 -2.76 -2.44 -4.65
CA GLU A 104 -3.96 -2.21 -5.46
C GLU A 104 -5.05 -1.55 -4.61
N GLY A 105 -5.34 -2.08 -3.42
CA GLY A 105 -6.30 -1.50 -2.49
C GLY A 105 -5.98 -0.06 -2.07
N LEU A 106 -4.70 0.32 -1.99
CA LEU A 106 -4.30 1.71 -1.73
C LEU A 106 -4.64 2.61 -2.92
N GLY A 107 -4.44 2.15 -4.14
CA GLY A 107 -4.85 2.87 -5.35
C GLY A 107 -6.36 3.10 -5.38
N ASP A 108 -7.15 2.08 -5.08
CA ASP A 108 -8.60 2.16 -4.99
C ASP A 108 -9.07 3.09 -3.86
N LEU A 109 -8.37 3.06 -2.72
CA LEU A 109 -8.66 3.91 -1.58
C LEU A 109 -8.53 5.40 -1.92
N ILE A 110 -7.47 5.76 -2.65
CA ILE A 110 -7.22 7.15 -3.08
C ILE A 110 -8.29 7.62 -4.08
N ASN A 111 -8.82 6.70 -4.91
CA ASN A 111 -9.79 6.99 -5.94
C ASN A 111 -11.25 6.75 -5.50
N ALA A 112 -11.50 6.30 -4.27
CA ALA A 112 -12.82 5.99 -3.76
C ALA A 112 -13.74 7.24 -3.76
N GLN A 113 -14.88 7.14 -4.43
CA GLN A 113 -15.89 8.21 -4.52
C GLN A 113 -17.14 7.93 -3.70
N THR A 114 -17.32 6.69 -3.23
CA THR A 114 -18.47 6.26 -2.44
C THR A 114 -18.02 5.62 -1.14
N GLN A 115 -18.90 5.66 -0.13
CA GLN A 115 -18.63 5.01 1.16
C GLN A 115 -18.35 3.50 1.00
N ARG A 116 -19.07 2.83 0.10
CA ARG A 116 -18.84 1.39 -0.16
C ARG A 116 -17.47 1.10 -0.79
N GLN A 117 -17.02 1.94 -1.72
CA GLN A 117 -15.66 1.85 -2.27
C GLN A 117 -14.61 2.07 -1.18
N LEU A 118 -14.80 3.10 -0.35
CA LEU A 118 -13.91 3.37 0.79
C LEU A 118 -13.81 2.16 1.74
N GLU A 119 -14.93 1.59 2.17
CA GLU A 119 -14.96 0.43 3.06
C GLU A 119 -14.29 -0.79 2.43
N PHE A 120 -14.53 -1.02 1.14
CA PHE A 120 -13.93 -2.12 0.39
C PHE A 120 -12.40 -1.96 0.30
N SER A 121 -11.92 -0.80 -0.13
CA SER A 121 -10.50 -0.50 -0.27
C SER A 121 -9.75 -0.52 1.08
N LEU A 122 -10.36 -0.03 2.16
CA LEU A 122 -9.79 -0.14 3.51
C LEU A 122 -9.60 -1.58 3.95
N ARG A 123 -10.52 -2.49 3.60
CA ARG A 123 -10.35 -3.93 3.87
C ARG A 123 -9.20 -4.52 3.08
N GLN A 124 -9.01 -4.12 1.81
CA GLN A 124 -7.87 -4.58 1.00
C GLN A 124 -6.55 -4.08 1.60
N VAL A 125 -6.43 -2.78 1.88
CA VAL A 125 -5.23 -2.19 2.50
C VAL A 125 -4.92 -2.82 3.86
N SER A 126 -5.94 -3.23 4.64
CA SER A 126 -5.74 -3.92 5.92
C SER A 126 -5.23 -5.37 5.79
N GLY A 127 -5.05 -5.88 4.57
CA GLY A 127 -4.50 -7.21 4.28
C GLY A 127 -5.46 -8.37 4.58
N VAL A 128 -6.77 -8.14 4.62
CA VAL A 128 -7.76 -9.20 4.83
C VAL A 128 -7.69 -10.28 3.74
N ALA A 129 -7.56 -9.85 2.48
CA ALA A 129 -7.42 -10.77 1.34
C ALA A 129 -6.13 -11.59 1.43
N SER A 130 -5.01 -10.94 1.71
CA SER A 130 -3.68 -11.56 1.83
C SER A 130 -3.61 -12.60 2.94
N LYS A 131 -4.21 -12.30 4.10
CA LYS A 131 -4.32 -13.27 5.21
C LYS A 131 -5.08 -14.52 4.77
N LYS A 132 -6.19 -14.35 4.03
CA LYS A 132 -6.98 -15.48 3.54
C LYS A 132 -6.20 -16.32 2.52
N VAL A 133 -5.54 -15.68 1.57
CA VAL A 133 -4.66 -16.35 0.59
C VAL A 133 -3.52 -17.09 1.28
N SER A 134 -2.91 -16.51 2.32
CA SER A 134 -1.86 -17.17 3.09
C SER A 134 -2.34 -18.43 3.80
N VAL A 135 -3.57 -18.44 4.35
CA VAL A 135 -4.18 -19.64 4.93
C VAL A 135 -4.38 -20.72 3.88
N TRP A 136 -4.94 -20.35 2.72
CA TRP A 136 -5.13 -21.30 1.62
C TRP A 136 -3.80 -21.87 1.11
N ARG A 137 -2.79 -21.01 0.95
CA ARG A 137 -1.44 -21.45 0.57
C ARG A 137 -0.87 -22.46 1.57
N ALA A 138 -1.01 -22.18 2.87
CA ALA A 138 -0.52 -23.09 3.91
C ALA A 138 -1.21 -24.45 3.87
N GLU A 139 -2.53 -24.49 3.63
CA GLU A 139 -3.26 -25.74 3.48
C GLU A 139 -2.86 -26.50 2.20
N LEU A 140 -2.70 -25.82 1.06
CA LEU A 140 -2.22 -26.43 -0.18
C LEU A 140 -0.81 -27.01 -0.03
N VAL A 141 0.10 -26.32 0.65
CA VAL A 141 1.47 -26.79 0.91
C VAL A 141 1.43 -28.07 1.77
N LYS A 142 0.58 -28.13 2.81
CA LYS A 142 0.41 -29.34 3.61
C LYS A 142 -0.11 -30.53 2.78
N ILE A 143 -1.13 -30.28 1.96
CA ILE A 143 -1.68 -31.33 1.07
C ILE A 143 -0.62 -31.81 0.09
N ALA A 144 0.13 -30.90 -0.53
CA ALA A 144 1.22 -31.22 -1.43
C ALA A 144 2.31 -32.07 -0.75
N ALA A 145 2.72 -31.70 0.45
CA ALA A 145 3.72 -32.44 1.23
C ALA A 145 3.25 -33.87 1.56
N PHE A 146 1.97 -34.06 1.86
CA PHE A 146 1.43 -35.41 2.06
C PHE A 146 1.45 -36.25 0.77
N VAL A 147 1.04 -35.66 -0.36
CA VAL A 147 1.07 -36.36 -1.67
C VAL A 147 2.52 -36.70 -2.05
N GLU A 148 3.46 -35.80 -1.82
CA GLU A 148 4.88 -36.02 -2.08
C GLU A 148 5.44 -37.17 -1.23
N ALA A 149 5.08 -37.24 0.06
CA ALA A 149 5.45 -38.33 0.94
C ALA A 149 4.94 -39.70 0.43
N PHE A 150 3.72 -39.79 -0.09
CA PHE A 150 3.19 -41.02 -0.70
C PHE A 150 3.94 -41.44 -1.98
N ILE A 151 4.50 -40.45 -2.71
CA ILE A 151 5.27 -40.74 -3.94
C ILE A 151 6.69 -41.17 -3.62
N ASP A 152 7.33 -40.50 -2.67
CA ASP A 152 8.76 -40.67 -2.33
C ASP A 152 9.00 -41.92 -1.44
N PHE A 153 8.01 -42.29 -0.63
CA PHE A 153 8.11 -43.42 0.32
C PHE A 153 7.05 -44.52 0.09
N PRO A 154 7.02 -45.14 -1.11
CA PRO A 154 5.98 -46.09 -1.47
C PRO A 154 6.03 -47.40 -0.64
N ASP A 155 7.19 -47.69 -0.02
CA ASP A 155 7.42 -48.90 0.79
C ASP A 155 7.20 -48.67 2.30
N GLU A 156 6.87 -47.42 2.71
CA GLU A 156 6.56 -47.14 4.11
C GLU A 156 5.05 -47.24 4.35
N ASP A 157 4.69 -47.90 5.49
CA ASP A 157 3.29 -47.99 5.95
C ASP A 157 2.76 -46.60 6.40
N LEU A 158 2.50 -45.74 5.44
CA LEU A 158 1.84 -44.46 5.72
C LEU A 158 0.38 -44.72 6.14
N PRO A 159 -0.14 -44.06 7.19
CA PRO A 159 -1.51 -44.27 7.62
C PRO A 159 -2.52 -43.99 6.51
N ASP A 160 -3.40 -44.94 6.20
CA ASP A 160 -4.45 -44.82 5.18
C ASP A 160 -5.34 -43.58 5.37
N ASP A 161 -5.50 -43.15 6.60
CA ASP A 161 -6.27 -41.96 6.97
C ASP A 161 -5.67 -40.67 6.41
N LEU A 162 -4.35 -40.57 6.15
CA LEU A 162 -3.71 -39.37 5.64
C LEU A 162 -4.20 -39.02 4.22
N TRP A 163 -4.39 -40.02 3.36
CA TRP A 163 -4.92 -39.82 2.02
C TRP A 163 -6.36 -39.29 2.06
N LYS A 164 -7.20 -39.90 2.90
CA LYS A 164 -8.59 -39.51 3.07
C LYS A 164 -8.69 -38.08 3.63
N GLN A 165 -7.91 -37.75 4.68
CA GLN A 165 -7.84 -36.43 5.26
C GLN A 165 -7.39 -35.36 4.24
N SER A 166 -6.40 -35.70 3.39
CA SER A 166 -5.92 -34.79 2.34
C SER A 166 -7.00 -34.52 1.28
N ALA A 167 -7.75 -35.55 0.87
CA ALA A 167 -8.85 -35.38 -0.06
C ALA A 167 -10.01 -34.56 0.50
N GLU A 168 -10.35 -34.76 1.78
CA GLU A 168 -11.37 -33.98 2.48
C GLU A 168 -10.96 -32.50 2.61
N ARG A 169 -9.69 -32.22 2.97
CA ARG A 169 -9.14 -30.86 3.04
C ARG A 169 -9.16 -30.17 1.68
N LEU A 170 -8.76 -30.87 0.62
CA LEU A 170 -8.78 -30.34 -0.74
C LEU A 170 -10.21 -30.03 -1.20
N THR A 171 -11.17 -30.88 -0.85
CA THR A 171 -12.60 -30.67 -1.15
C THR A 171 -13.13 -29.42 -0.43
N SER A 172 -12.84 -29.27 0.87
CA SER A 172 -13.22 -28.08 1.64
C SER A 172 -12.61 -26.80 1.06
N LEU A 173 -11.33 -26.84 0.69
CA LEU A 173 -10.65 -25.69 0.08
C LEU A 173 -11.27 -25.32 -1.28
N LYS A 174 -11.62 -26.31 -2.09
CA LYS A 174 -12.33 -26.10 -3.37
C LYS A 174 -13.68 -25.40 -3.15
N GLU A 175 -14.44 -25.82 -2.14
CA GLU A 175 -15.73 -25.21 -1.81
C GLU A 175 -15.56 -23.73 -1.38
N GLU A 176 -14.55 -23.45 -0.57
CA GLU A 176 -14.23 -22.06 -0.21
C GLU A 176 -13.89 -21.22 -1.45
N PHE A 177 -13.12 -21.74 -2.39
CA PHE A 177 -12.79 -21.03 -3.62
C PHE A 177 -14.04 -20.76 -4.47
N LEU A 178 -14.95 -21.74 -4.59
CA LEU A 178 -16.19 -21.55 -5.34
C LEU A 178 -17.07 -20.45 -4.74
N VAL A 179 -17.18 -20.39 -3.41
CA VAL A 179 -17.89 -19.32 -2.70
C VAL A 179 -17.25 -17.94 -2.99
N GLN A 180 -15.91 -17.83 -3.00
CA GLN A 180 -15.26 -16.58 -3.31
C GLN A 180 -15.47 -16.18 -4.77
N LEU A 181 -15.33 -17.10 -5.71
CA LEU A 181 -15.57 -16.85 -7.14
C LEU A 181 -16.99 -16.34 -7.41
N ALA A 182 -17.99 -16.89 -6.73
CA ALA A 182 -19.37 -16.42 -6.85
C ALA A 182 -19.56 -14.96 -6.40
N ASN A 183 -18.68 -14.45 -5.54
CA ASN A 183 -18.72 -13.07 -5.06
C ASN A 183 -17.90 -12.07 -5.88
N VAL A 184 -17.01 -12.52 -6.77
CA VAL A 184 -16.15 -11.64 -7.59
C VAL A 184 -16.96 -10.63 -8.40
N GLY A 185 -18.06 -11.05 -9.02
CA GLY A 185 -18.90 -10.14 -9.81
C GLY A 185 -19.56 -9.01 -9.00
N LYS A 186 -19.80 -9.25 -7.69
CA LYS A 186 -20.31 -8.20 -6.79
C LYS A 186 -19.21 -7.22 -6.39
N ALA A 187 -18.03 -7.72 -6.10
CA ALA A 187 -16.85 -6.91 -5.77
C ALA A 187 -16.50 -5.97 -6.92
N LYS A 188 -16.42 -6.49 -8.15
CA LYS A 188 -16.14 -5.72 -9.36
C LYS A 188 -17.13 -4.57 -9.60
N LYS A 189 -18.42 -4.77 -9.32
CA LYS A 189 -19.44 -3.71 -9.41
C LYS A 189 -19.26 -2.61 -8.37
N ILE A 190 -18.69 -2.92 -7.20
CA ILE A 190 -18.39 -1.91 -6.17
C ILE A 190 -17.18 -1.08 -6.59
N GLU A 191 -16.15 -1.74 -7.08
CA GLU A 191 -14.90 -1.14 -7.53
C GLU A 191 -15.10 -0.24 -8.75
N GLU A 192 -15.66 -0.77 -9.85
CA GLU A 192 -15.84 -0.04 -11.12
C GLU A 192 -17.02 0.95 -11.07
N GLY A 193 -17.94 0.82 -10.13
CA GLY A 193 -19.19 1.57 -10.09
C GLY A 193 -20.16 1.17 -11.20
N VAL A 194 -21.23 1.95 -11.36
CA VAL A 194 -22.25 1.76 -12.40
C VAL A 194 -22.17 2.93 -13.38
N ARG A 195 -21.87 2.66 -14.62
CA ARG A 195 -21.88 3.67 -15.68
C ARG A 195 -23.30 3.84 -16.21
N ILE A 196 -23.88 5.02 -16.01
CA ILE A 196 -25.19 5.40 -16.55
C ILE A 196 -25.00 6.35 -17.71
N VAL A 197 -25.54 6.03 -18.87
CA VAL A 197 -25.48 6.87 -20.07
C VAL A 197 -26.87 7.42 -20.37
N LEU A 198 -26.98 8.74 -20.43
CA LEU A 198 -28.18 9.44 -20.84
C LEU A 198 -28.18 9.63 -22.35
N VAL A 199 -29.10 8.97 -23.06
CA VAL A 199 -29.24 9.05 -24.52
C VAL A 199 -30.54 9.76 -24.87
N GLY A 200 -30.51 10.67 -25.82
CA GLY A 200 -31.71 11.36 -26.30
C GLY A 200 -31.36 12.48 -27.32
N PRO A 201 -32.35 13.02 -28.04
CA PRO A 201 -32.15 14.08 -29.02
C PRO A 201 -31.54 15.35 -28.41
N PRO A 202 -30.95 16.26 -29.20
CA PRO A 202 -30.49 17.54 -28.67
C PRO A 202 -31.65 18.31 -28.03
N ASN A 203 -31.34 19.10 -27.02
CA ASN A 203 -32.30 19.89 -26.21
C ASN A 203 -33.35 19.10 -25.40
N ALA A 204 -33.15 17.80 -25.19
CA ALA A 204 -34.02 16.96 -24.35
C ALA A 204 -33.73 17.08 -22.82
N GLY A 205 -33.03 18.10 -22.39
CA GLY A 205 -32.75 18.32 -20.94
C GLY A 205 -31.67 17.41 -20.33
N LYS A 206 -30.89 16.67 -21.13
CA LYS A 206 -29.86 15.75 -20.61
C LYS A 206 -28.81 16.43 -19.71
N SER A 207 -28.47 17.67 -20.04
CA SER A 207 -27.47 18.48 -19.31
C SER A 207 -28.06 19.17 -18.07
N SER A 208 -29.37 19.06 -17.85
CA SER A 208 -30.06 19.66 -16.70
C SER A 208 -30.30 18.64 -15.58
N LEU A 209 -29.93 17.39 -15.78
CA LEU A 209 -29.94 16.27 -14.86
C LEU A 209 -28.56 16.09 -14.23
#